data_f1d4716d30c496979f7359d1931da46f
#
_entry.id   f1d4716d30c496979f7359d1931da46f
#
_cell.length_a   1.000
_cell.length_b   1.000
_cell.length_c   1.000
_cell.angle_alpha   90.00
_cell.angle_beta   90.00
_cell.angle_gamma   90.00
#
_symmetry.space_group_name_H-M   'P 1'
#
loop_
_entity.id
_entity.type
_entity.pdbx_description
1 polymer ?
#
loop_
_entity_poly.entity_id
_entity_poly.type
_entity_poly.pdbx_seq_one_letter_code
_entity_poly.pdbx_strand_id
1 'polypeptide(L)'
;MKQCGECGFPVRFASLFEWRGDGTILMKQRGGALLQIALLDADELQGLFDSLSEMIGFSVDHILVEAQRRVGKAIYANRPIPFLKLVPHSRMTRPQWAIKTAIDVLGRDIRAIGFGVVHVDSYRAGDHLALHVDNACLAPRLAGSFLGAAELVEGVPMTVEYRMDGDRLAIDIRRSEENDRAEERLYLDEVAPARASQDYERCDACGAPVKIARMIDWDSERGSIEDRATGHRDVMFAVQSLNSLQRELEAEIGPRIRNVLYDTQVRLSLKAPVVPIADDDGSFWDDYLLGLALRGMGYPDSFESGEGTVTIEISNAYNQTLYAARIAAALEARTGKSSNIVWHKRDADSAAYSISEAQ
;
A
#
# COMPACT_ATOMS: atom_id res chain seq x y z
N MET A 1 -7.87 19.60 -0.88
CA MET A 1 -6.40 19.67 -0.60
C MET A 1 -5.77 20.67 -1.58
N LYS A 2 -4.73 21.45 -1.16
CA LYS A 2 -4.07 22.42 -2.06
C LYS A 2 -3.30 21.66 -3.15
N GLN A 3 -3.59 21.96 -4.39
CA GLN A 3 -2.89 21.43 -5.57
C GLN A 3 -1.81 22.42 -6.05
N CYS A 4 -0.78 21.89 -6.70
CA CYS A 4 0.24 22.69 -7.36
C CYS A 4 -0.36 23.43 -8.55
N GLY A 5 -0.07 24.74 -8.65
CA GLY A 5 -0.60 25.57 -9.75
C GLY A 5 -0.05 25.21 -11.13
N GLU A 6 1.07 24.51 -11.23
CA GLU A 6 1.69 24.12 -12.50
C GLU A 6 1.27 22.70 -12.95
N CYS A 7 1.38 21.68 -12.06
CA CYS A 7 1.17 20.30 -12.44
C CYS A 7 -0.10 19.65 -11.86
N GLY A 8 -0.84 20.36 -10.98
CA GLY A 8 -2.04 19.83 -10.34
C GLY A 8 -1.77 18.84 -9.19
N PHE A 9 -0.53 18.40 -8.97
CA PHE A 9 -0.19 17.43 -7.93
C PHE A 9 -0.45 18.00 -6.53
N PRO A 10 -0.94 17.19 -5.56
CA PRO A 10 -1.16 17.65 -4.20
C PRO A 10 0.16 18.07 -3.52
N VAL A 11 0.30 19.36 -3.19
CA VAL A 11 1.55 19.95 -2.63
C VAL A 11 1.99 19.24 -1.36
N ARG A 12 1.03 18.80 -0.53
CA ARG A 12 1.34 18.05 0.69
C ARG A 12 2.10 16.75 0.41
N PHE A 13 1.76 16.05 -0.66
CA PHE A 13 2.42 14.79 -1.02
C PHE A 13 3.79 15.01 -1.64
N ALA A 14 3.94 16.04 -2.44
CA ALA A 14 5.25 16.43 -2.95
C ALA A 14 6.28 16.67 -1.82
N SER A 15 5.82 17.14 -0.65
CA SER A 15 6.69 17.34 0.51
C SER A 15 6.87 16.13 1.42
N LEU A 16 5.91 15.19 1.43
CA LEU A 16 5.94 14.00 2.30
C LEU A 16 6.61 12.80 1.64
N PHE A 17 6.48 12.67 0.33
CA PHE A 17 6.97 11.54 -0.42
C PHE A 17 8.20 11.90 -1.24
N GLU A 18 9.14 10.96 -1.28
CA GLU A 18 10.33 11.02 -2.09
C GLU A 18 10.29 9.90 -3.13
N TRP A 19 10.16 10.27 -4.41
CA TRP A 19 10.30 9.36 -5.54
C TRP A 19 11.79 9.18 -5.82
N ARG A 20 12.26 7.95 -5.73
CA ARG A 20 13.65 7.59 -5.92
C ARG A 20 13.87 6.91 -7.27
N GLY A 21 15.10 7.01 -7.80
CA GLY A 21 15.43 6.45 -9.10
C GLY A 21 15.35 4.93 -9.20
N ASP A 22 15.34 4.21 -8.07
CA ASP A 22 15.09 2.77 -8.01
C ASP A 22 13.60 2.40 -8.10
N GLY A 23 12.73 3.36 -8.39
CA GLY A 23 11.30 3.13 -8.50
C GLY A 23 10.59 2.98 -7.16
N THR A 24 11.20 3.36 -6.04
CA THR A 24 10.54 3.38 -4.73
C THR A 24 9.98 4.76 -4.42
N ILE A 25 8.86 4.78 -3.68
CA ILE A 25 8.32 5.99 -3.06
C ILE A 25 8.53 5.85 -1.56
N LEU A 26 9.28 6.76 -0.96
CA LEU A 26 9.54 6.76 0.47
C LEU A 26 8.78 7.87 1.18
N MET A 27 8.07 7.51 2.24
CA MET A 27 7.50 8.45 3.18
C MET A 27 8.48 8.69 4.33
N LYS A 28 8.96 9.93 4.46
CA LYS A 28 9.85 10.33 5.55
C LYS A 28 9.08 10.40 6.86
N GLN A 29 9.55 9.66 7.86
CA GLN A 29 9.01 9.71 9.22
C GLN A 29 9.98 10.44 10.15
N ARG A 30 9.46 10.99 11.24
CA ARG A 30 10.32 11.53 12.30
C ARG A 30 11.09 10.37 12.95
N GLY A 31 12.39 10.55 13.19
CA GLY A 31 13.26 9.52 13.77
C GLY A 31 14.06 8.73 12.74
N GLY A 32 13.95 9.08 11.43
CA GLY A 32 14.75 8.48 10.38
C GLY A 32 14.19 7.18 9.80
N ALA A 33 13.13 6.63 10.37
CA ALA A 33 12.46 5.47 9.76
C ALA A 33 11.84 5.86 8.42
N LEU A 34 11.99 4.98 7.44
CA LEU A 34 11.44 5.14 6.09
C LEU A 34 10.30 4.15 5.92
N LEU A 35 9.17 4.62 5.41
CA LEU A 35 8.07 3.75 5.02
C LEU A 35 7.99 3.76 3.49
N GLN A 36 8.15 2.60 2.88
CA GLN A 36 7.95 2.45 1.45
C GLN A 36 6.46 2.42 1.14
N ILE A 37 6.06 3.18 0.15
CA ILE A 37 4.66 3.30 -0.30
C ILE A 37 4.59 2.86 -1.75
N ALA A 38 3.56 2.11 -2.10
CA ALA A 38 3.19 1.84 -3.49
C ALA A 38 1.77 2.35 -3.77
N LEU A 39 1.56 2.88 -4.95
CA LEU A 39 0.26 3.24 -5.49
C LEU A 39 -0.30 2.00 -6.19
N LEU A 40 -1.33 1.40 -5.61
CA LEU A 40 -1.89 0.12 -6.03
C LEU A 40 -3.37 0.28 -6.36
N ASP A 41 -3.84 -0.45 -7.36
CA ASP A 41 -5.25 -0.57 -7.68
C ASP A 41 -6.00 -1.22 -6.51
N ALA A 42 -7.06 -0.57 -6.04
CA ALA A 42 -7.82 -1.01 -4.86
C ALA A 42 -8.62 -2.28 -5.12
N ASP A 43 -9.19 -2.42 -6.32
CA ASP A 43 -9.98 -3.59 -6.71
C ASP A 43 -9.08 -4.81 -6.94
N GLU A 44 -7.88 -4.58 -7.50
CA GLU A 44 -6.87 -5.63 -7.63
C GLU A 44 -6.39 -6.15 -6.27
N LEU A 45 -6.13 -5.24 -5.32
CA LEU A 45 -5.77 -5.62 -3.94
C LEU A 45 -6.90 -6.38 -3.24
N GLN A 46 -8.15 -5.92 -3.37
CA GLN A 46 -9.30 -6.62 -2.81
C GLN A 46 -9.44 -8.01 -3.43
N GLY A 47 -9.36 -8.11 -4.75
CA GLY A 47 -9.42 -9.38 -5.47
C GLY A 47 -8.29 -10.36 -5.10
N LEU A 48 -7.10 -9.83 -4.75
CA LEU A 48 -5.99 -10.64 -4.23
C LEU A 48 -6.35 -11.24 -2.86
N PHE A 49 -6.86 -10.45 -1.92
CA PHE A 49 -7.23 -10.90 -0.58
C PHE A 49 -8.43 -11.86 -0.60
N ASP A 50 -9.43 -11.58 -1.44
CA ASP A 50 -10.59 -12.46 -1.63
C ASP A 50 -10.17 -13.82 -2.19
N SER A 51 -9.34 -13.84 -3.23
CA SER A 51 -8.82 -15.08 -3.83
C SER A 51 -7.96 -15.89 -2.86
N LEU A 52 -7.18 -15.21 -2.01
CA LEU A 52 -6.44 -15.89 -0.94
C LEU A 52 -7.39 -16.52 0.06
N SER A 53 -8.40 -15.78 0.53
CA SER A 53 -9.40 -16.29 1.47
C SER A 53 -10.16 -17.48 0.93
N GLU A 54 -10.59 -17.43 -0.33
CA GLU A 54 -11.26 -18.54 -1.01
C GLU A 54 -10.38 -19.80 -1.07
N MET A 55 -9.10 -19.64 -1.40
CA MET A 55 -8.19 -20.77 -1.59
C MET A 55 -7.82 -21.45 -0.28
N ILE A 56 -7.62 -20.69 0.79
CA ILE A 56 -7.27 -21.23 2.11
C ILE A 56 -8.50 -21.65 2.92
N GLY A 57 -9.71 -21.28 2.46
CA GLY A 57 -10.98 -21.67 3.10
C GLY A 57 -11.34 -20.88 4.36
N PHE A 58 -10.63 -19.78 4.65
CA PHE A 58 -10.97 -18.83 5.71
C PHE A 58 -10.54 -17.40 5.34
N SER A 59 -11.17 -16.40 5.95
CA SER A 59 -10.85 -14.99 5.66
C SER A 59 -9.45 -14.62 6.16
N VAL A 60 -8.66 -13.93 5.31
CA VAL A 60 -7.38 -13.31 5.69
C VAL A 60 -7.55 -11.96 6.39
N ASP A 61 -8.78 -11.49 6.56
CA ASP A 61 -9.07 -10.16 7.11
C ASP A 61 -8.45 -9.93 8.48
N HIS A 62 -8.50 -10.94 9.37
CA HIS A 62 -7.93 -10.82 10.70
C HIS A 62 -6.41 -10.60 10.66
N ILE A 63 -5.69 -11.26 9.74
CA ILE A 63 -4.25 -11.09 9.55
C ILE A 63 -3.99 -9.69 9.00
N LEU A 64 -4.81 -9.22 8.05
CA LEU A 64 -4.70 -7.89 7.47
C LEU A 64 -4.98 -6.79 8.50
N VAL A 65 -6.02 -6.96 9.35
CA VAL A 65 -6.31 -6.04 10.46
C VAL A 65 -5.12 -5.93 11.40
N GLU A 66 -4.53 -7.07 11.80
CA GLU A 66 -3.41 -7.09 12.72
C GLU A 66 -2.13 -6.48 12.11
N ALA A 67 -1.81 -6.80 10.85
CA ALA A 67 -0.70 -6.19 10.14
C ALA A 67 -0.86 -4.65 10.08
N GLN A 68 -2.05 -4.17 9.75
CA GLN A 68 -2.33 -2.74 9.66
C GLN A 68 -2.40 -2.04 11.01
N ARG A 69 -2.85 -2.72 12.08
CA ARG A 69 -2.80 -2.21 13.47
C ARG A 69 -1.37 -1.82 13.85
N ARG A 70 -0.38 -2.63 13.52
CA ARG A 70 1.04 -2.36 13.82
C ARG A 70 1.62 -1.26 12.98
N VAL A 71 1.35 -1.27 11.67
CA VAL A 71 1.72 -0.18 10.77
C VAL A 71 1.11 1.14 11.24
N GLY A 72 -0.17 1.13 11.62
CA GLY A 72 -0.85 2.28 12.21
C GLY A 72 -0.13 2.81 13.44
N LYS A 73 0.18 1.94 14.40
CA LYS A 73 0.97 2.32 15.60
C LYS A 73 2.33 2.92 15.22
N ALA A 74 3.09 2.30 14.33
CA ALA A 74 4.41 2.76 13.91
C ALA A 74 4.36 4.12 13.21
N ILE A 75 3.40 4.32 12.28
CA ILE A 75 3.23 5.58 11.56
C ILE A 75 2.87 6.71 12.52
N TYR A 76 1.92 6.47 13.45
CA TYR A 76 1.42 7.54 14.33
C TYR A 76 2.31 7.79 15.54
N ALA A 77 3.08 6.80 16.01
CA ALA A 77 4.09 7.00 17.05
C ALA A 77 5.16 8.03 16.64
N ASN A 78 5.50 8.07 15.36
CA ASN A 78 6.51 8.97 14.80
C ASN A 78 5.97 10.30 14.31
N ARG A 79 4.64 10.52 14.36
CA ARG A 79 4.04 11.82 13.99
C ARG A 79 3.94 12.76 15.19
N PRO A 80 4.16 14.07 14.98
CA PRO A 80 3.81 15.05 15.98
C PRO A 80 2.29 15.21 15.98
N ILE A 81 1.60 14.39 16.73
CA ILE A 81 0.23 14.71 17.07
C ILE A 81 0.34 15.79 18.12
N PRO A 82 -0.06 17.05 17.82
CA PRO A 82 0.01 18.12 18.78
C PRO A 82 -0.69 17.66 20.06
N PHE A 83 -0.06 17.89 21.22
CA PHE A 83 -0.58 17.57 22.54
C PHE A 83 -0.52 16.11 23.03
N LEU A 84 -0.32 15.08 22.22
CA LEU A 84 -0.15 13.69 22.74
C LEU A 84 1.12 13.53 23.62
N LYS A 85 2.17 14.34 23.34
CA LYS A 85 3.40 14.35 24.15
C LYS A 85 3.32 15.20 25.44
N LEU A 86 2.30 16.06 25.56
CA LEU A 86 2.15 16.97 26.70
C LEU A 86 1.34 16.36 27.86
N VAL A 87 0.61 15.26 27.61
CA VAL A 87 -0.16 14.59 28.65
C VAL A 87 0.56 13.27 29.00
N PRO A 88 1.20 13.17 30.18
CA PRO A 88 1.80 11.91 30.62
C PRO A 88 0.76 10.79 30.67
N HIS A 89 1.19 9.54 30.43
CA HIS A 89 0.37 8.33 30.46
C HIS A 89 -0.27 8.01 31.83
N SER A 90 -0.22 8.93 32.79
CA SER A 90 -0.74 8.75 34.12
C SER A 90 -2.18 9.22 34.24
N ARG A 91 -3.13 8.27 34.24
CA ARG A 91 -4.46 8.33 34.88
C ARG A 91 -5.42 9.50 34.60
N MET A 92 -5.10 10.46 33.77
CA MET A 92 -6.02 11.53 33.38
C MET A 92 -6.64 11.21 32.01
N THR A 93 -7.95 11.15 31.97
CA THR A 93 -8.74 11.13 30.73
C THR A 93 -8.28 12.27 29.81
N ARG A 94 -7.81 11.91 28.62
CA ARG A 94 -7.40 12.92 27.64
C ARG A 94 -8.62 13.78 27.25
N PRO A 95 -8.45 15.10 27.08
CA PRO A 95 -9.57 15.94 26.73
C PRO A 95 -10.13 15.54 25.36
N GLN A 96 -11.44 15.46 25.25
CA GLN A 96 -12.15 15.05 24.02
C GLN A 96 -11.70 15.82 22.77
N TRP A 97 -11.36 17.12 22.91
CA TRP A 97 -10.87 17.94 21.81
C TRP A 97 -9.50 17.47 21.27
N ALA A 98 -8.62 16.93 22.13
CA ALA A 98 -7.29 16.45 21.69
C ALA A 98 -7.42 15.18 20.84
N ILE A 99 -8.34 14.30 21.21
CA ILE A 99 -8.63 13.09 20.45
C ILE A 99 -9.30 13.45 19.14
N LYS A 100 -10.31 14.34 19.16
CA LYS A 100 -10.94 14.82 17.92
C LYS A 100 -9.90 15.39 16.96
N THR A 101 -8.97 16.20 17.46
CA THR A 101 -7.88 16.75 16.64
C THR A 101 -6.97 15.65 16.07
N ALA A 102 -6.66 14.59 16.86
CA ALA A 102 -5.87 13.46 16.39
C ALA A 102 -6.59 12.69 15.27
N ILE A 103 -7.88 12.45 15.44
CA ILE A 103 -8.71 11.76 14.42
C ILE A 103 -8.86 12.64 13.18
N ASP A 104 -9.03 13.95 13.31
CA ASP A 104 -9.09 14.88 12.17
C ASP A 104 -7.77 14.89 11.37
N VAL A 105 -6.62 14.76 12.06
CA VAL A 105 -5.32 14.63 11.39
C VAL A 105 -5.23 13.30 10.64
N LEU A 106 -5.62 12.21 11.30
CA LEU A 106 -5.65 10.88 10.71
C LEU A 106 -6.61 10.80 9.53
N GLY A 107 -7.82 11.34 9.68
CA GLY A 107 -8.83 11.38 8.62
C GLY A 107 -8.36 12.15 7.37
N ARG A 108 -7.61 13.25 7.57
CA ARG A 108 -6.99 13.97 6.44
C ARG A 108 -5.94 13.13 5.71
N ASP A 109 -5.19 12.30 6.43
CA ASP A 109 -4.21 11.42 5.83
C ASP A 109 -4.88 10.27 5.07
N ILE A 110 -5.89 9.62 5.67
CA ILE A 110 -6.69 8.56 5.06
C ILE A 110 -7.35 9.07 3.76
N ARG A 111 -7.98 10.25 3.82
CA ARG A 111 -8.55 10.92 2.65
C ARG A 111 -7.51 11.15 1.55
N ALA A 112 -6.36 11.62 1.95
CA ALA A 112 -5.30 11.99 1.03
C ALA A 112 -4.69 10.78 0.31
N ILE A 113 -4.59 9.62 0.97
CA ILE A 113 -4.03 8.38 0.40
C ILE A 113 -5.07 7.50 -0.32
N GLY A 114 -6.28 8.00 -0.55
CA GLY A 114 -7.27 7.36 -1.43
C GLY A 114 -8.27 6.43 -0.73
N PHE A 115 -8.34 6.42 0.61
CA PHE A 115 -9.17 5.46 1.36
C PHE A 115 -10.54 5.99 1.83
N GLY A 116 -10.97 7.17 1.37
CA GLY A 116 -12.27 7.73 1.69
C GLY A 116 -12.25 8.86 2.72
N VAL A 117 -13.42 9.25 3.20
CA VAL A 117 -13.63 10.40 4.09
C VAL A 117 -14.10 9.93 5.45
N VAL A 118 -13.32 10.23 6.48
CA VAL A 118 -13.54 9.78 7.87
C VAL A 118 -14.44 10.75 8.63
N HIS A 119 -15.44 10.20 9.33
CA HIS A 119 -16.32 10.92 10.25
C HIS A 119 -16.37 10.22 11.61
N VAL A 120 -16.35 11.00 12.68
CA VAL A 120 -16.47 10.46 14.05
C VAL A 120 -17.91 10.54 14.50
N ASP A 121 -18.50 9.39 14.82
CA ASP A 121 -19.87 9.28 15.30
C ASP A 121 -19.96 9.47 16.83
N SER A 122 -19.09 8.77 17.56
CA SER A 122 -18.99 8.91 19.00
C SER A 122 -17.61 8.58 19.53
N TYR A 123 -17.24 9.19 20.66
CA TYR A 123 -16.00 8.92 21.36
C TYR A 123 -16.18 8.99 22.87
N ARG A 124 -15.65 7.99 23.58
CA ARG A 124 -15.55 7.94 25.03
C ARG A 124 -14.12 7.53 25.41
N ALA A 125 -13.39 8.44 26.05
CA ALA A 125 -11.98 8.26 26.38
C ALA A 125 -11.72 6.94 27.15
N GLY A 126 -10.72 6.17 26.67
CA GLY A 126 -10.31 4.90 27.24
C GLY A 126 -11.31 3.74 27.13
N ASP A 127 -12.40 3.92 26.41
CA ASP A 127 -13.50 2.96 26.36
C ASP A 127 -13.99 2.66 24.93
N HIS A 128 -14.36 3.70 24.16
CA HIS A 128 -15.08 3.49 22.91
C HIS A 128 -14.81 4.60 21.89
N LEU A 129 -14.63 4.20 20.63
CA LEU A 129 -14.60 5.07 19.46
C LEU A 129 -15.43 4.45 18.34
N ALA A 130 -16.51 5.11 17.94
CA ALA A 130 -17.24 4.77 16.72
C ALA A 130 -16.99 5.82 15.64
N LEU A 131 -16.73 5.36 14.44
CA LEU A 131 -16.53 6.20 13.26
C LEU A 131 -17.05 5.51 12.01
N HIS A 132 -17.27 6.30 10.97
CA HIS A 132 -17.51 5.76 9.64
C HIS A 132 -16.63 6.43 8.60
N VAL A 133 -16.41 5.71 7.51
CA VAL A 133 -15.65 6.18 6.36
C VAL A 133 -16.56 6.11 5.14
N ASP A 134 -16.86 7.26 4.54
CA ASP A 134 -17.60 7.33 3.29
C ASP A 134 -16.64 7.10 2.12
N ASN A 135 -17.13 6.48 1.05
CA ASN A 135 -16.33 6.08 -0.09
C ASN A 135 -15.11 5.23 0.33
N ALA A 136 -15.32 4.26 1.23
CA ALA A 136 -14.28 3.40 1.76
C ALA A 136 -13.89 2.28 0.79
N CYS A 137 -12.65 1.83 0.88
CA CYS A 137 -12.17 0.60 0.25
C CYS A 137 -11.22 -0.13 1.20
N LEU A 138 -11.00 -1.43 0.98
CA LEU A 138 -10.12 -2.26 1.80
C LEU A 138 -10.43 -2.17 3.31
N ALA A 139 -11.66 -2.52 3.67
CA ALA A 139 -12.22 -2.39 5.03
C ALA A 139 -11.30 -2.94 6.15
N PRO A 140 -10.73 -4.16 6.05
CA PRO A 140 -9.83 -4.70 7.08
C PRO A 140 -8.60 -3.82 7.33
N ARG A 141 -8.06 -3.24 6.25
CA ARG A 141 -6.91 -2.33 6.32
C ARG A 141 -7.25 -1.07 7.11
N LEU A 142 -8.41 -0.46 6.83
CA LEU A 142 -8.86 0.73 7.54
C LEU A 142 -9.13 0.42 9.01
N ALA A 143 -9.85 -0.66 9.30
CA ALA A 143 -10.15 -1.11 10.65
C ALA A 143 -8.87 -1.30 11.48
N GLY A 144 -7.86 -1.99 10.93
CA GLY A 144 -6.56 -2.18 11.58
C GLY A 144 -5.82 -0.87 11.81
N SER A 145 -5.80 0.05 10.83
CA SER A 145 -5.14 1.34 10.97
C SER A 145 -5.76 2.20 12.08
N PHE A 146 -7.09 2.24 12.17
CA PHE A 146 -7.80 2.96 13.24
C PHE A 146 -7.63 2.29 14.60
N LEU A 147 -7.65 0.95 14.65
CA LEU A 147 -7.37 0.20 15.89
C LEU A 147 -5.98 0.55 16.43
N GLY A 148 -4.93 0.48 15.60
CA GLY A 148 -3.56 0.82 15.99
C GLY A 148 -3.41 2.26 16.45
N ALA A 149 -4.08 3.20 15.77
CA ALA A 149 -4.10 4.61 16.16
C ALA A 149 -4.81 4.82 17.51
N ALA A 150 -5.97 4.17 17.72
CA ALA A 150 -6.72 4.26 18.97
C ALA A 150 -5.92 3.70 20.17
N GLU A 151 -5.31 2.53 20.02
CA GLU A 151 -4.47 1.94 21.06
C GLU A 151 -3.25 2.83 21.41
N LEU A 152 -2.61 3.43 20.40
CA LEU A 152 -1.51 4.34 20.62
C LEU A 152 -1.95 5.58 21.41
N VAL A 153 -3.13 6.10 21.07
CA VAL A 153 -3.69 7.30 21.71
C VAL A 153 -4.17 7.03 23.12
N GLU A 154 -4.90 5.92 23.33
CA GLU A 154 -5.49 5.59 24.62
C GLU A 154 -4.52 4.91 25.57
N GLY A 155 -3.48 4.22 25.04
CA GLY A 155 -2.50 3.49 25.83
C GLY A 155 -3.07 2.22 26.49
N VAL A 156 -4.17 1.69 25.96
CA VAL A 156 -4.85 0.48 26.43
C VAL A 156 -5.14 -0.45 25.25
N PRO A 157 -5.19 -1.78 25.49
CA PRO A 157 -5.63 -2.73 24.45
C PRO A 157 -7.07 -2.43 24.00
N MET A 158 -7.31 -2.54 22.70
CA MET A 158 -8.64 -2.35 22.12
C MET A 158 -8.94 -3.45 21.10
N THR A 159 -10.21 -3.66 20.82
CA THR A 159 -10.73 -4.54 19.76
C THR A 159 -11.49 -3.71 18.73
N VAL A 160 -11.63 -4.24 17.53
CA VAL A 160 -12.35 -3.57 16.44
C VAL A 160 -13.39 -4.51 15.83
N GLU A 161 -14.59 -3.99 15.66
CA GLU A 161 -15.63 -4.55 14.79
C GLU A 161 -15.85 -3.58 13.63
N TYR A 162 -16.09 -4.10 12.41
CA TYR A 162 -16.35 -3.27 11.26
C TYR A 162 -17.33 -3.93 10.30
N ARG A 163 -18.03 -3.10 9.54
CA ARG A 163 -19.02 -3.55 8.56
C ARG A 163 -19.09 -2.58 7.38
N MET A 164 -19.07 -3.13 6.17
CA MET A 164 -19.40 -2.37 4.95
C MET A 164 -20.91 -2.34 4.73
N ASP A 165 -21.41 -1.17 4.32
CA ASP A 165 -22.77 -0.95 3.85
C ASP A 165 -22.69 -0.10 2.57
N GLY A 166 -22.69 -0.78 1.43
CA GLY A 166 -22.32 -0.17 0.16
C GLY A 166 -20.87 0.32 0.17
N ASP A 167 -20.65 1.60 -0.05
CA ASP A 167 -19.33 2.26 -0.02
C ASP A 167 -19.01 2.92 1.35
N ARG A 168 -19.89 2.73 2.34
CA ARG A 168 -19.70 3.21 3.70
C ARG A 168 -19.20 2.12 4.61
N LEU A 169 -18.05 2.36 5.27
CA LEU A 169 -17.48 1.49 6.29
C LEU A 169 -17.80 2.03 7.68
N ALA A 170 -18.56 1.29 8.49
CA ALA A 170 -18.73 1.54 9.91
C ALA A 170 -17.65 0.79 10.70
N ILE A 171 -17.02 1.48 11.65
CA ILE A 171 -15.95 0.94 12.53
C ILE A 171 -16.31 1.26 13.98
N ASP A 172 -16.30 0.22 14.82
CA ASP A 172 -16.55 0.31 16.25
C ASP A 172 -15.32 -0.25 16.99
N ILE A 173 -14.64 0.60 17.75
CA ILE A 173 -13.43 0.25 18.51
C ILE A 173 -13.75 0.35 19.99
N ARG A 174 -13.52 -0.73 20.75
CA ARG A 174 -13.81 -0.84 22.17
C ARG A 174 -12.61 -1.30 22.95
N ARG A 175 -12.58 -0.92 24.22
CA ARG A 175 -11.57 -1.43 25.16
C ARG A 175 -11.64 -2.95 25.23
N SER A 176 -10.47 -3.60 25.17
CA SER A 176 -10.31 -5.04 25.40
C SER A 176 -9.73 -5.30 26.78
N GLU A 177 -10.16 -6.38 27.42
CA GLU A 177 -9.51 -6.91 28.64
C GLU A 177 -8.38 -7.88 28.28
N GLU A 178 -8.35 -8.39 27.05
CA GLU A 178 -7.33 -9.30 26.55
C GLU A 178 -6.07 -8.54 26.13
N ASN A 179 -4.95 -8.92 26.71
CA ASN A 179 -3.64 -8.42 26.33
C ASN A 179 -3.07 -9.37 25.27
N ASP A 180 -3.39 -9.14 24.00
CA ASP A 180 -2.97 -10.01 22.91
C ASP A 180 -1.44 -9.94 22.71
N ARG A 181 -0.77 -11.07 22.96
CA ARG A 181 0.68 -11.24 22.81
C ARG A 181 1.14 -11.50 21.37
N ALA A 182 0.25 -11.43 20.40
CA ALA A 182 0.59 -11.59 18.97
C ALA A 182 1.54 -10.49 18.45
N GLU A 183 1.94 -9.53 19.31
CA GLU A 183 2.81 -8.41 18.92
C GLU A 183 4.22 -8.82 18.45
N GLU A 184 4.68 -10.03 18.75
CA GLU A 184 6.07 -10.43 18.50
C GLU A 184 6.34 -10.92 17.05
N ARG A 185 5.32 -11.22 16.24
CA ARG A 185 5.51 -11.89 14.95
C ARG A 185 5.60 -10.98 13.71
N LEU A 186 4.95 -9.84 13.71
CA LEU A 186 4.91 -8.98 12.53
C LEU A 186 6.00 -7.89 12.58
N TYR A 187 7.10 -8.09 11.87
CA TYR A 187 8.16 -7.09 11.74
C TYR A 187 7.92 -6.22 10.50
N LEU A 188 8.12 -4.91 10.66
CA LEU A 188 8.22 -4.00 9.52
C LEU A 188 9.66 -4.04 9.02
N ASP A 189 9.84 -4.43 7.75
CA ASP A 189 11.17 -4.47 7.14
C ASP A 189 11.76 -3.07 7.03
N GLU A 190 13.07 -2.97 7.20
CA GLU A 190 13.82 -1.77 6.85
C GLU A 190 13.89 -1.66 5.32
N VAL A 191 13.82 -0.43 4.82
CA VAL A 191 13.98 -0.17 3.38
C VAL A 191 15.47 -0.10 3.08
N ALA A 192 15.95 -0.98 2.20
CA ALA A 192 17.34 -1.03 1.80
C ALA A 192 17.78 0.27 1.06
N PRO A 193 19.08 0.62 1.11
CA PRO A 193 19.60 1.74 0.33
C PRO A 193 19.32 1.55 -1.17
N ALA A 194 18.90 2.63 -1.85
CA ALA A 194 18.64 2.56 -3.28
C ALA A 194 19.91 2.38 -4.10
N ARG A 195 19.82 1.57 -5.14
CA ARG A 195 20.75 1.55 -6.27
C ARG A 195 20.14 2.35 -7.44
N ALA A 196 19.88 3.63 -7.20
CA ALA A 196 19.09 4.48 -8.09
C ALA A 196 19.67 4.52 -9.51
N SER A 197 18.80 4.40 -10.50
CA SER A 197 19.18 4.43 -11.91
C SER A 197 18.30 5.33 -12.78
N GLN A 198 17.08 5.70 -12.34
CA GLN A 198 16.15 6.54 -13.11
C GLN A 198 16.11 7.97 -12.57
N ASP A 199 16.17 8.94 -13.48
CA ASP A 199 15.89 10.33 -13.17
C ASP A 199 14.49 10.69 -13.71
N TYR A 200 13.69 11.37 -12.86
CA TYR A 200 12.35 11.77 -13.23
C TYR A 200 12.31 13.27 -13.56
N GLU A 201 11.71 13.64 -14.69
CA GLU A 201 11.30 15.01 -14.92
C GLU A 201 10.43 15.49 -13.75
N ARG A 202 10.82 16.57 -13.09
CA ARG A 202 10.15 17.09 -11.89
C ARG A 202 9.52 18.44 -12.17
N CYS A 203 8.37 18.68 -11.53
CA CYS A 203 7.74 19.99 -11.55
C CYS A 203 8.59 21.00 -10.78
N ASP A 204 8.92 22.13 -11.40
CA ASP A 204 9.75 23.19 -10.81
C ASP A 204 9.12 23.78 -9.54
N ALA A 205 7.79 23.86 -9.50
CA ALA A 205 7.07 24.46 -8.36
C ALA A 205 6.94 23.54 -7.14
N CYS A 206 6.80 22.20 -7.32
CA CYS A 206 6.51 21.29 -6.20
C CYS A 206 7.47 20.10 -6.07
N GLY A 207 8.32 19.84 -7.07
CA GLY A 207 9.30 18.75 -7.07
C GLY A 207 8.72 17.35 -7.32
N ALA A 208 7.41 17.20 -7.52
CA ALA A 208 6.80 15.93 -7.85
C ALA A 208 7.17 15.51 -9.29
N PRO A 209 7.28 14.19 -9.59
CA PRO A 209 7.46 13.74 -10.96
C PRO A 209 6.28 14.20 -11.85
N VAL A 210 6.57 14.84 -12.97
CA VAL A 210 5.53 15.39 -13.86
C VAL A 210 4.65 14.28 -14.43
N LYS A 211 5.24 13.13 -14.75
CA LYS A 211 4.50 11.99 -15.35
C LYS A 211 3.46 11.44 -14.38
N ILE A 212 3.78 11.27 -13.07
CA ILE A 212 2.78 10.78 -12.09
C ILE A 212 1.64 11.79 -11.90
N ALA A 213 1.92 13.09 -11.92
CA ALA A 213 0.89 14.12 -11.81
C ALA A 213 -0.12 14.08 -12.98
N ARG A 214 0.31 13.56 -14.15
CA ARG A 214 -0.55 13.38 -15.32
C ARG A 214 -1.28 12.04 -15.35
N MET A 215 -0.71 11.01 -14.68
CA MET A 215 -1.30 9.67 -14.66
C MET A 215 -2.50 9.56 -13.74
N ILE A 216 -2.51 10.29 -12.62
CA ILE A 216 -3.50 10.12 -11.56
C ILE A 216 -4.27 11.40 -11.28
N ASP A 217 -5.52 11.23 -10.87
CA ASP A 217 -6.40 12.29 -10.42
C ASP A 217 -6.71 12.14 -8.93
N TRP A 218 -6.64 13.25 -8.18
CA TRP A 218 -6.95 13.29 -6.76
C TRP A 218 -8.26 14.01 -6.50
N ASP A 219 -9.31 13.26 -6.18
CA ASP A 219 -10.54 13.82 -5.64
C ASP A 219 -10.43 13.95 -4.11
N SER A 220 -10.04 15.14 -3.67
CA SER A 220 -9.92 15.42 -2.24
C SER A 220 -11.26 15.57 -1.51
N GLU A 221 -12.40 15.67 -2.20
CA GLU A 221 -13.73 15.72 -1.59
C GLU A 221 -14.22 14.31 -1.29
N ARG A 222 -14.05 13.40 -2.22
CA ARG A 222 -14.43 11.99 -2.07
C ARG A 222 -13.34 11.15 -1.38
N GLY A 223 -12.12 11.67 -1.26
CA GLY A 223 -10.98 10.92 -0.72
C GLY A 223 -10.60 9.74 -1.59
N SER A 224 -10.63 9.91 -2.92
CA SER A 224 -10.22 8.92 -3.91
C SER A 224 -9.00 9.40 -4.71
N ILE A 225 -8.27 8.43 -5.23
CA ILE A 225 -7.22 8.60 -6.23
C ILE A 225 -7.63 7.72 -7.40
N GLU A 226 -7.65 8.26 -8.61
CA GLU A 226 -8.07 7.54 -9.81
C GLU A 226 -6.97 7.56 -10.86
N ASP A 227 -6.69 6.41 -11.46
CA ASP A 227 -5.84 6.32 -12.64
C ASP A 227 -6.60 6.88 -13.84
N ARG A 228 -6.04 7.88 -14.51
CA ARG A 228 -6.71 8.56 -15.63
C ARG A 228 -6.85 7.70 -16.88
N ALA A 229 -5.98 6.72 -17.05
CA ALA A 229 -6.01 5.84 -18.22
C ALA A 229 -7.07 4.74 -18.09
N THR A 230 -7.26 4.22 -16.87
CA THR A 230 -8.14 3.09 -16.60
C THR A 230 -9.46 3.48 -15.93
N GLY A 231 -9.50 4.64 -15.26
CA GLY A 231 -10.60 5.03 -14.37
C GLY A 231 -10.66 4.20 -13.08
N HIS A 232 -9.70 3.32 -12.84
CA HIS A 232 -9.65 2.50 -11.63
C HIS A 232 -9.20 3.32 -10.43
N ARG A 233 -9.68 2.91 -9.26
CA ARG A 233 -9.31 3.52 -8.02
C ARG A 233 -7.95 3.03 -7.54
N ASP A 234 -7.03 3.95 -7.35
CA ASP A 234 -5.74 3.70 -6.72
C ASP A 234 -5.75 4.05 -5.23
N VAL A 235 -4.91 3.38 -4.46
CA VAL A 235 -4.64 3.69 -3.05
C VAL A 235 -3.14 3.69 -2.77
N MET A 236 -2.68 4.56 -1.89
CA MET A 236 -1.31 4.52 -1.40
C MET A 236 -1.21 3.50 -0.26
N PHE A 237 -0.53 2.40 -0.52
CA PHE A 237 -0.40 1.28 0.40
C PHE A 237 1.02 1.15 0.95
N ALA A 238 1.16 0.87 2.25
CA ALA A 238 2.47 0.63 2.87
C ALA A 238 2.98 -0.76 2.48
N VAL A 239 4.10 -0.81 1.77
CA VAL A 239 4.73 -2.03 1.27
C VAL A 239 5.05 -3.01 2.40
N GLN A 240 5.54 -2.50 3.53
CA GLN A 240 5.86 -3.32 4.70
C GLN A 240 4.64 -4.09 5.24
N SER A 241 3.43 -3.52 5.13
CA SER A 241 2.20 -4.23 5.52
C SER A 241 1.91 -5.41 4.62
N LEU A 242 2.07 -5.23 3.31
CA LEU A 242 1.84 -6.28 2.32
C LEU A 242 2.84 -7.42 2.49
N ASN A 243 4.12 -7.09 2.69
CA ASN A 243 5.16 -8.09 2.90
C ASN A 243 5.01 -8.82 4.25
N SER A 244 4.55 -8.12 5.29
CA SER A 244 4.25 -8.75 6.58
C SER A 244 3.09 -9.74 6.47
N LEU A 245 2.01 -9.34 5.78
CA LEU A 245 0.89 -10.24 5.50
C LEU A 245 1.35 -11.51 4.76
N GLN A 246 2.16 -11.36 3.71
CA GLN A 246 2.68 -12.53 3.00
C GLN A 246 3.49 -13.46 3.91
N ARG A 247 4.37 -12.91 4.76
CA ARG A 247 5.17 -13.72 5.70
C ARG A 247 4.32 -14.49 6.71
N GLU A 248 3.27 -13.86 7.25
CA GLU A 248 2.35 -14.55 8.17
C GLU A 248 1.62 -15.70 7.46
N LEU A 249 1.12 -15.45 6.25
CA LEU A 249 0.50 -16.49 5.45
C LEU A 249 1.48 -17.63 5.12
N GLU A 250 2.73 -17.31 4.82
CA GLU A 250 3.78 -18.34 4.59
C GLU A 250 4.09 -19.13 5.86
N ALA A 251 4.09 -18.48 7.03
CA ALA A 251 4.34 -19.14 8.30
C ALA A 251 3.19 -20.08 8.71
N GLU A 252 1.94 -19.70 8.42
CA GLU A 252 0.76 -20.49 8.80
C GLU A 252 0.42 -21.59 7.79
N ILE A 253 0.55 -21.31 6.49
CA ILE A 253 0.07 -22.18 5.40
C ILE A 253 1.21 -22.89 4.68
N GLY A 254 2.41 -22.32 4.79
CA GLY A 254 3.61 -22.82 4.14
C GLY A 254 3.96 -22.10 2.83
N PRO A 255 5.12 -22.45 2.22
CA PRO A 255 5.70 -21.69 1.10
C PRO A 255 4.87 -21.74 -0.20
N ARG A 256 3.88 -22.63 -0.29
CA ARG A 256 2.96 -22.72 -1.45
C ARG A 256 2.16 -21.44 -1.65
N ILE A 257 1.98 -20.62 -0.60
CA ILE A 257 1.25 -19.36 -0.69
C ILE A 257 1.87 -18.40 -1.71
N ARG A 258 3.18 -18.49 -1.94
CA ARG A 258 3.86 -17.67 -2.96
C ARG A 258 3.36 -17.96 -4.37
N ASN A 259 3.17 -19.23 -4.71
CA ASN A 259 2.66 -19.61 -6.03
C ASN A 259 1.22 -19.11 -6.19
N VAL A 260 0.44 -19.25 -5.12
CA VAL A 260 -0.94 -18.75 -5.07
C VAL A 260 -1.01 -17.23 -5.32
N LEU A 261 -0.17 -16.48 -4.62
CA LEU A 261 -0.06 -15.02 -4.81
C LEU A 261 0.35 -14.68 -6.25
N TYR A 262 1.34 -15.40 -6.78
CA TYR A 262 1.82 -15.21 -8.14
C TYR A 262 0.71 -15.46 -9.16
N ASP A 263 0.08 -16.64 -9.14
CA ASP A 263 -0.95 -17.04 -10.10
C ASP A 263 -2.18 -16.13 -10.01
N THR A 264 -2.56 -15.75 -8.79
CA THR A 264 -3.67 -14.82 -8.58
C THR A 264 -3.35 -13.44 -9.14
N GLN A 265 -2.14 -12.92 -8.89
CA GLN A 265 -1.72 -11.63 -9.39
C GLN A 265 -1.65 -11.62 -10.93
N VAL A 266 -1.10 -12.66 -11.56
CA VAL A 266 -1.10 -12.79 -13.04
C VAL A 266 -2.53 -12.69 -13.57
N ARG A 267 -3.46 -13.47 -13.00
CA ARG A 267 -4.86 -13.47 -13.42
C ARG A 267 -5.56 -12.12 -13.24
N LEU A 268 -5.27 -11.41 -12.15
CA LEU A 268 -5.84 -10.09 -11.87
C LEU A 268 -5.27 -9.05 -12.83
N SER A 269 -3.94 -9.05 -13.02
CA SER A 269 -3.28 -8.10 -13.93
C SER A 269 -3.66 -8.30 -15.40
N LEU A 270 -4.01 -9.52 -15.82
CA LEU A 270 -4.56 -9.78 -17.17
C LEU A 270 -5.98 -9.23 -17.36
N LYS A 271 -6.74 -9.04 -16.27
CA LYS A 271 -8.07 -8.40 -16.32
C LYS A 271 -8.00 -6.88 -16.32
N ALA A 272 -6.93 -6.32 -15.76
CA ALA A 272 -6.70 -4.88 -15.80
C ALA A 272 -6.34 -4.48 -17.23
N PRO A 273 -6.80 -3.31 -17.74
CA PRO A 273 -6.36 -2.83 -19.02
C PRO A 273 -4.85 -2.60 -18.98
N VAL A 274 -4.11 -3.54 -19.53
CA VAL A 274 -2.68 -3.33 -19.80
C VAL A 274 -2.58 -2.13 -20.73
N VAL A 275 -1.62 -1.24 -20.47
CA VAL A 275 -1.28 -0.12 -21.38
C VAL A 275 -1.40 -0.60 -22.83
N PRO A 276 -2.12 0.11 -23.72
CA PRO A 276 -2.33 -0.34 -25.07
C PRO A 276 -1.02 -0.82 -25.66
N ILE A 277 -1.04 -2.01 -26.25
CA ILE A 277 0.10 -2.57 -26.96
C ILE A 277 0.35 -1.61 -28.13
N ALA A 278 1.12 -0.57 -27.88
CA ALA A 278 1.59 0.31 -28.91
C ALA A 278 2.81 -0.36 -29.54
N ASP A 279 2.71 -0.54 -30.81
CA ASP A 279 3.72 -0.87 -31.80
C ASP A 279 5.10 -1.43 -31.40
N ASP A 280 5.60 -2.29 -32.23
CA ASP A 280 6.83 -3.11 -32.25
C ASP A 280 8.18 -2.35 -32.07
N ASP A 281 8.17 -1.12 -31.54
CA ASP A 281 9.36 -0.24 -31.51
C ASP A 281 10.24 -0.37 -30.25
N GLY A 282 9.97 -1.33 -29.37
CA GLY A 282 10.73 -1.56 -28.11
C GLY A 282 10.33 -0.65 -26.95
N SER A 283 9.50 0.37 -27.16
CA SER A 283 9.07 1.33 -26.12
C SER A 283 8.13 0.74 -25.07
N PHE A 284 7.44 -0.36 -25.36
CA PHE A 284 6.48 -0.97 -24.44
C PHE A 284 7.07 -1.29 -23.06
N TRP A 285 8.19 -2.00 -23.01
CA TRP A 285 8.80 -2.37 -21.75
C TRP A 285 9.31 -1.16 -20.97
N ASP A 286 9.91 -0.20 -21.65
CA ASP A 286 10.40 1.03 -21.04
C ASP A 286 9.26 1.81 -20.38
N ASP A 287 8.15 2.00 -21.10
CA ASP A 287 6.97 2.68 -20.56
C ASP A 287 6.26 1.89 -19.47
N TYR A 288 6.17 0.56 -19.59
CA TYR A 288 5.58 -0.29 -18.58
C TYR A 288 6.38 -0.26 -17.29
N LEU A 289 7.69 -0.49 -17.35
CA LEU A 289 8.60 -0.47 -16.20
C LEU A 289 8.64 0.90 -15.54
N LEU A 290 8.68 1.97 -16.34
CA LEU A 290 8.60 3.34 -15.82
C LEU A 290 7.24 3.60 -15.13
N GLY A 291 6.16 3.07 -15.66
CA GLY A 291 4.83 3.13 -15.03
C GLY A 291 4.81 2.47 -13.66
N LEU A 292 5.40 1.28 -13.51
CA LEU A 292 5.56 0.59 -12.23
C LEU A 292 6.44 1.39 -11.26
N ALA A 293 7.55 1.93 -11.73
CA ALA A 293 8.48 2.73 -10.93
C ALA A 293 7.82 4.02 -10.40
N LEU A 294 7.07 4.75 -11.24
CA LEU A 294 6.33 5.95 -10.83
C LEU A 294 5.26 5.65 -9.77
N ARG A 295 4.75 4.43 -9.73
CA ARG A 295 3.80 3.94 -8.72
C ARG A 295 4.47 3.42 -7.45
N GLY A 296 5.80 3.46 -7.35
CA GLY A 296 6.53 3.00 -6.17
C GLY A 296 6.70 1.48 -6.09
N MET A 297 6.50 0.77 -7.20
CA MET A 297 6.58 -0.69 -7.23
C MET A 297 8.00 -1.23 -7.41
N GLY A 298 8.96 -0.36 -7.74
CA GLY A 298 10.36 -0.71 -8.03
C GLY A 298 10.71 -0.53 -9.51
N TYR A 299 12.02 -0.42 -9.79
CA TYR A 299 12.57 -0.38 -11.14
C TYR A 299 13.72 -1.40 -11.24
N PRO A 300 13.81 -2.18 -12.32
CA PRO A 300 14.86 -3.18 -12.48
C PRO A 300 16.29 -2.59 -12.45
N ASP A 301 17.22 -3.27 -11.77
CA ASP A 301 18.66 -3.00 -11.86
C ASP A 301 19.20 -3.44 -13.22
N SER A 302 18.66 -4.55 -13.77
CA SER A 302 18.89 -5.00 -15.15
C SER A 302 17.61 -5.59 -15.74
N PHE A 303 17.40 -5.37 -17.03
CA PHE A 303 16.26 -5.85 -17.79
C PHE A 303 16.69 -6.24 -19.20
N GLU A 304 16.36 -7.47 -19.58
CA GLU A 304 16.57 -7.98 -20.94
C GLU A 304 15.28 -8.62 -21.45
N SER A 305 14.84 -8.26 -22.65
CA SER A 305 13.70 -8.88 -23.32
C SER A 305 14.12 -9.45 -24.68
N GLY A 306 13.65 -10.67 -24.94
CA GLY A 306 13.85 -11.38 -26.21
C GLY A 306 12.54 -11.97 -26.70
N GLU A 307 12.59 -12.80 -27.75
CA GLU A 307 11.41 -13.49 -28.27
C GLU A 307 10.80 -14.40 -27.19
N GLY A 308 9.65 -13.97 -26.62
CA GLY A 308 8.89 -14.73 -25.63
C GLY A 308 9.59 -14.92 -24.27
N THR A 309 10.65 -14.16 -23.96
CA THR A 309 11.39 -14.28 -22.71
C THR A 309 11.76 -12.92 -22.15
N VAL A 310 11.70 -12.77 -20.84
CA VAL A 310 12.15 -11.60 -20.08
C VAL A 310 13.04 -12.06 -18.95
N THR A 311 14.21 -11.41 -18.77
CA THR A 311 15.11 -11.64 -17.63
C THR A 311 15.27 -10.34 -16.85
N ILE A 312 15.13 -10.42 -15.52
CA ILE A 312 15.11 -9.27 -14.63
C ILE A 312 15.99 -9.53 -13.41
N GLU A 313 16.75 -8.50 -13.03
CA GLU A 313 17.31 -8.34 -11.70
C GLU A 313 16.71 -7.06 -11.10
N ILE A 314 16.17 -7.13 -9.87
CA ILE A 314 15.52 -6.01 -9.20
C ILE A 314 15.84 -5.98 -7.72
N SER A 315 16.18 -4.79 -7.23
CA SER A 315 16.28 -4.46 -5.81
C SER A 315 15.06 -3.63 -5.40
N ASN A 316 14.64 -3.78 -4.13
CA ASN A 316 13.53 -2.98 -3.56
C ASN A 316 12.18 -3.07 -4.29
N ALA A 317 11.87 -4.20 -4.95
CA ALA A 317 10.52 -4.44 -5.43
C ALA A 317 9.50 -4.32 -4.28
N TYR A 318 8.35 -3.68 -4.53
CA TYR A 318 7.29 -3.54 -3.51
C TYR A 318 6.85 -4.88 -2.90
N ASN A 319 6.86 -5.91 -3.71
CA ASN A 319 6.73 -7.31 -3.35
C ASN A 319 7.30 -8.15 -4.51
N GLN A 320 8.29 -8.97 -4.25
CA GLN A 320 8.99 -9.71 -5.30
C GLN A 320 8.07 -10.65 -6.09
N THR A 321 7.15 -11.34 -5.39
CA THR A 321 6.20 -12.26 -6.03
C THR A 321 5.21 -11.53 -6.92
N LEU A 322 4.60 -10.46 -6.41
CA LEU A 322 3.58 -9.71 -7.13
C LEU A 322 4.20 -8.90 -8.28
N TYR A 323 5.43 -8.37 -8.09
CA TYR A 323 6.13 -7.69 -9.17
C TYR A 323 6.43 -8.64 -10.34
N ALA A 324 6.98 -9.83 -10.05
CA ALA A 324 7.25 -10.84 -11.07
C ALA A 324 5.96 -11.29 -11.79
N ALA A 325 4.86 -11.42 -11.05
CA ALA A 325 3.57 -11.76 -11.63
C ALA A 325 3.01 -10.67 -12.58
N ARG A 326 3.24 -9.38 -12.28
CA ARG A 326 2.89 -8.28 -13.19
C ARG A 326 3.68 -8.33 -14.49
N ILE A 327 4.97 -8.62 -14.40
CA ILE A 327 5.82 -8.79 -15.59
C ILE A 327 5.36 -10.00 -16.41
N ALA A 328 5.00 -11.11 -15.76
CA ALA A 328 4.45 -12.28 -16.42
C ALA A 328 3.14 -11.96 -17.15
N ALA A 329 2.21 -11.29 -16.49
CA ALA A 329 0.95 -10.86 -17.11
C ALA A 329 1.18 -9.94 -18.32
N ALA A 330 2.15 -9.02 -18.24
CA ALA A 330 2.51 -8.16 -19.36
C ALA A 330 3.07 -8.96 -20.56
N LEU A 331 3.91 -9.97 -20.28
CA LEU A 331 4.43 -10.87 -21.32
C LEU A 331 3.30 -11.70 -21.94
N GLU A 332 2.42 -12.28 -21.11
CA GLU A 332 1.27 -13.08 -21.57
C GLU A 332 0.29 -12.25 -22.41
N ALA A 333 0.02 -11.02 -21.99
CA ALA A 333 -0.82 -10.11 -22.78
C ALA A 333 -0.23 -9.79 -24.16
N ARG A 334 1.09 -9.69 -24.28
CA ARG A 334 1.79 -9.44 -25.54
C ARG A 334 1.86 -10.64 -26.46
N THR A 335 2.10 -11.82 -25.88
CA THR A 335 2.35 -13.05 -26.66
C THR A 335 1.10 -13.87 -26.89
N GLY A 336 0.06 -13.65 -26.10
CA GLY A 336 -1.17 -14.46 -26.09
C GLY A 336 -0.97 -15.87 -25.54
N LYS A 337 0.16 -16.15 -24.88
CA LYS A 337 0.53 -17.45 -24.31
C LYS A 337 0.77 -17.34 -22.81
N SER A 338 0.48 -18.38 -22.07
CA SER A 338 0.86 -18.49 -20.65
C SER A 338 2.38 -18.49 -20.48
N SER A 339 2.85 -18.13 -19.31
CA SER A 339 4.28 -18.04 -19.02
C SER A 339 4.69 -18.89 -17.83
N ASN A 340 5.99 -19.20 -17.76
CA ASN A 340 6.64 -19.87 -16.64
C ASN A 340 7.73 -19.00 -16.07
N ILE A 341 7.89 -18.99 -14.74
CA ILE A 341 8.94 -18.25 -14.03
C ILE A 341 10.02 -19.20 -13.51
N VAL A 342 11.26 -18.80 -13.65
CA VAL A 342 12.44 -19.45 -13.05
C VAL A 342 13.18 -18.43 -12.20
N TRP A 343 13.20 -18.67 -10.89
CA TRP A 343 13.93 -17.84 -9.94
C TRP A 343 15.42 -18.23 -9.91
N HIS A 344 16.32 -17.30 -10.19
CA HIS A 344 17.77 -17.48 -10.12
C HIS A 344 18.32 -17.05 -8.76
N LYS A 345 17.72 -16.02 -8.18
CA LYS A 345 18.09 -15.45 -6.88
C LYS A 345 16.85 -14.89 -6.21
N ARG A 346 16.77 -15.02 -4.87
CA ARG A 346 15.69 -14.43 -4.08
C ARG A 346 16.16 -14.16 -2.65
N ASP A 347 16.59 -12.95 -2.40
CA ASP A 347 16.98 -12.45 -1.07
C ASP A 347 15.87 -11.58 -0.48
N ALA A 348 16.11 -11.03 0.72
CA ALA A 348 15.13 -10.19 1.40
C ALA A 348 14.79 -8.92 0.61
N ASP A 349 15.78 -8.31 -0.03
CA ASP A 349 15.70 -7.01 -0.71
C ASP A 349 15.93 -7.07 -2.21
N SER A 350 16.30 -8.23 -2.77
CA SER A 350 16.60 -8.39 -4.19
C SER A 350 16.15 -9.73 -4.77
N ALA A 351 15.84 -9.72 -6.06
CA ALA A 351 15.46 -10.90 -6.79
C ALA A 351 16.04 -10.87 -8.21
N ALA A 352 16.36 -12.06 -8.74
CA ALA A 352 16.69 -12.27 -10.14
C ALA A 352 15.89 -13.46 -10.67
N TYR A 353 15.24 -13.30 -11.83
CA TYR A 353 14.41 -14.32 -12.42
C TYR A 353 14.27 -14.16 -13.94
N SER A 354 13.92 -15.23 -14.60
CA SER A 354 13.51 -15.23 -16.01
C SER A 354 12.06 -15.70 -16.13
N ILE A 355 11.30 -15.07 -17.02
CA ILE A 355 9.93 -15.46 -17.38
C ILE A 355 9.95 -15.79 -18.87
N SER A 356 9.45 -16.96 -19.25
CA SER A 356 9.37 -17.43 -20.63
C SER A 356 8.00 -17.97 -20.96
N GLU A 357 7.62 -17.92 -22.23
CA GLU A 357 6.41 -18.57 -22.72
C GLU A 357 6.39 -20.04 -22.32
N ALA A 358 5.23 -20.55 -21.88
CA ALA A 358 5.02 -21.97 -21.68
C ALA A 358 5.03 -22.70 -23.04
N GLN A 359 5.73 -23.80 -23.12
CA GLN A 359 5.80 -24.63 -24.33
C GLN A 359 4.48 -25.35 -24.60
#